data_768c87759da78ea32ee91f4711342e5f
#
_entry.id   768c87759da78ea32ee91f4711342e5f
#
_cell.length_a   1.000
_cell.length_b   1.000
_cell.length_c   1.000
_cell.angle_alpha   90.00
_cell.angle_beta   90.00
_cell.angle_gamma   90.00
#
_symmetry.space_group_name_H-M   'P 1'
#
loop_
_entity.id
_entity.type
_entity.pdbx_description
1 polymer ?
#
loop_
_entity_poly.entity_id
_entity_poly.type
_entity_poly.pdbx_seq_one_letter_code
_entity_poly.pdbx_strand_id
1 'polypeptide(L)'
;MRQKSHEMINSNTKWVLGHKVTSYDTTGDYDMMMAETPPMVQGPPPHLHNNFKESFLIIEGEMEFFINGEIKNVKAGESVDIPPKTLHTFGNKSNSTCKWVNIHSPKGFREFFDKMGIPAKEEKAQEKSVATEIITEVIETAKDFDMIIRI
;
A
#
# COMPACT_ATOMS: atom_id res chain seq x y z
N MET A 1 -4.70 -13.74 -26.82
CA MET A 1 -5.61 -12.86 -26.06
C MET A 1 -5.49 -13.07 -24.57
N ARG A 2 -5.76 -14.28 -24.12
CA ARG A 2 -5.60 -14.61 -22.70
C ARG A 2 -4.21 -14.38 -22.20
N GLN A 3 -3.21 -14.74 -23.02
CA GLN A 3 -1.81 -14.58 -22.71
C GLN A 3 -1.49 -13.10 -22.43
N LYS A 4 -2.01 -12.21 -23.27
CA LYS A 4 -1.84 -10.78 -23.12
C LYS A 4 -2.40 -10.27 -21.80
N SER A 5 -3.62 -10.68 -21.44
CA SER A 5 -4.24 -10.26 -20.18
C SER A 5 -3.42 -10.72 -18.99
N HIS A 6 -2.90 -11.95 -19.05
CA HIS A 6 -2.07 -12.49 -17.99
C HIS A 6 -0.76 -11.69 -17.83
N GLU A 7 -0.10 -11.35 -18.93
CA GLU A 7 1.09 -10.54 -18.91
C GLU A 7 0.84 -9.14 -18.36
N MET A 8 -0.30 -8.53 -18.70
CA MET A 8 -0.68 -7.22 -18.19
C MET A 8 -0.83 -7.22 -16.68
N ILE A 9 -1.46 -8.26 -16.11
CA ILE A 9 -1.58 -8.39 -14.66
C ILE A 9 -0.20 -8.42 -14.01
N ASN A 10 0.72 -9.24 -14.57
CA ASN A 10 2.07 -9.36 -14.04
C ASN A 10 2.87 -8.05 -14.14
N SER A 11 2.65 -7.27 -15.19
CA SER A 11 3.38 -6.03 -15.40
C SER A 11 2.94 -4.91 -14.44
N ASN A 12 1.79 -5.07 -13.79
CA ASN A 12 1.28 -4.08 -12.84
C ASN A 12 1.74 -4.33 -11.40
N THR A 13 2.58 -5.34 -11.19
CA THR A 13 3.07 -5.67 -9.86
C THR A 13 4.38 -4.96 -9.57
N LYS A 14 4.44 -4.27 -8.45
CA LYS A 14 5.61 -3.49 -8.01
C LYS A 14 5.87 -3.71 -6.54
N TRP A 15 7.11 -3.48 -6.13
CA TRP A 15 7.44 -3.37 -4.71
C TRP A 15 7.42 -1.89 -4.33
N VAL A 16 6.64 -1.56 -3.32
CA VAL A 16 6.47 -0.19 -2.82
C VAL A 16 6.78 -0.20 -1.33
N LEU A 17 7.88 0.44 -0.94
CA LEU A 17 8.30 0.53 0.48
C LEU A 17 8.29 -0.82 1.21
N GLY A 18 8.74 -1.87 0.54
CA GLY A 18 8.83 -3.22 1.11
C GLY A 18 7.57 -4.07 0.97
N HIS A 19 6.52 -3.56 0.36
CA HIS A 19 5.26 -4.26 0.13
C HIS A 19 5.11 -4.60 -1.35
N LYS A 20 4.64 -5.81 -1.64
CA LYS A 20 4.41 -6.23 -3.03
C LYS A 20 2.99 -5.84 -3.41
N VAL A 21 2.86 -4.90 -4.34
CA VAL A 21 1.59 -4.28 -4.71
C VAL A 21 1.22 -4.60 -6.14
N THR A 22 0.00 -5.08 -6.35
CA THR A 22 -0.57 -5.27 -7.68
C THR A 22 -1.77 -4.35 -7.82
N SER A 23 -1.69 -3.39 -8.73
CA SER A 23 -2.78 -2.45 -8.99
C SER A 23 -3.69 -2.99 -10.09
N TYR A 24 -4.98 -2.76 -9.95
CA TYR A 24 -6.00 -3.22 -10.90
C TYR A 24 -6.68 -2.03 -11.55
N ASP A 25 -7.02 -2.15 -12.83
CA ASP A 25 -7.77 -1.12 -13.53
C ASP A 25 -9.22 -1.14 -13.08
N THR A 26 -9.77 0.04 -12.83
CA THR A 26 -11.17 0.18 -12.42
C THR A 26 -11.83 1.27 -13.24
N THR A 27 -13.15 1.16 -13.44
CA THR A 27 -13.92 2.19 -14.15
C THR A 27 -14.66 3.11 -13.19
N GLY A 28 -14.74 2.77 -11.90
CA GLY A 28 -15.37 3.60 -10.88
C GLY A 28 -14.43 4.68 -10.35
N ASP A 29 -14.94 5.52 -9.48
CA ASP A 29 -14.18 6.60 -8.87
C ASP A 29 -13.40 6.09 -7.64
N TYR A 30 -12.57 5.09 -7.85
CA TYR A 30 -11.71 4.50 -6.84
C TYR A 30 -10.54 3.79 -7.50
N ASP A 31 -9.47 3.58 -6.74
CA ASP A 31 -8.37 2.71 -7.12
C ASP A 31 -8.35 1.52 -6.19
N MET A 32 -8.00 0.36 -6.72
CA MET A 32 -7.95 -0.89 -5.97
C MET A 32 -6.65 -1.61 -6.24
N MET A 33 -6.08 -2.15 -5.16
CA MET A 33 -4.87 -2.96 -5.29
C MET A 33 -4.89 -4.11 -4.29
N MET A 34 -4.12 -5.16 -4.60
CA MET A 34 -3.81 -6.26 -3.70
C MET A 34 -2.37 -6.10 -3.26
N ALA A 35 -2.10 -6.29 -1.98
CA ALA A 35 -0.74 -6.24 -1.49
C ALA A 35 -0.39 -7.47 -0.66
N GLU A 36 0.90 -7.77 -0.65
CA GLU A 36 1.48 -8.78 0.22
C GLU A 36 2.57 -8.10 1.04
N THR A 37 2.44 -8.16 2.35
CA THR A 37 3.43 -7.61 3.26
C THR A 37 4.17 -8.75 3.91
N PRO A 38 5.49 -8.89 3.63
CA PRO A 38 6.30 -9.94 4.24
C PRO A 38 6.33 -9.86 5.77
N PRO A 39 6.72 -10.95 6.44
CA PRO A 39 6.88 -10.93 7.90
C PRO A 39 7.79 -9.80 8.37
N MET A 40 7.42 -9.16 9.46
CA MET A 40 8.21 -8.12 10.13
C MET A 40 8.48 -6.87 9.31
N VAL A 41 7.71 -6.64 8.25
CA VAL A 41 7.83 -5.42 7.43
C VAL A 41 6.88 -4.36 7.94
N GLN A 42 7.42 -3.17 8.19
CA GLN A 42 6.63 -2.03 8.62
C GLN A 42 6.04 -1.30 7.42
N GLY A 43 4.95 -0.58 7.66
CA GLY A 43 4.33 0.25 6.65
C GLY A 43 5.00 1.61 6.51
N PRO A 44 4.35 2.52 5.80
CA PRO A 44 4.87 3.87 5.61
C PRO A 44 4.90 4.65 6.93
N PRO A 45 5.60 5.78 6.98
CA PRO A 45 5.51 6.66 8.16
C PRO A 45 4.06 7.05 8.45
N PRO A 46 3.72 7.36 9.70
CA PRO A 46 2.37 7.84 10.02
C PRO A 46 1.98 9.02 9.14
N HIS A 47 0.79 8.94 8.55
CA HIS A 47 0.32 9.95 7.60
C HIS A 47 -1.19 10.04 7.59
N LEU A 48 -1.69 11.07 6.92
CA LEU A 48 -3.11 11.22 6.66
C LEU A 48 -3.32 11.65 5.20
N HIS A 49 -4.51 11.42 4.70
CA HIS A 49 -4.95 11.94 3.41
C HIS A 49 -6.04 12.97 3.67
N ASN A 50 -5.98 14.11 2.99
CA ASN A 50 -7.01 15.13 3.16
C ASN A 50 -8.28 14.78 2.41
N ASN A 51 -8.17 14.15 1.26
CA ASN A 51 -9.28 13.91 0.35
C ASN A 51 -9.61 12.44 0.14
N PHE A 52 -8.65 11.54 0.28
CA PHE A 52 -8.90 10.12 0.04
C PHE A 52 -9.54 9.44 1.24
N LYS A 53 -10.55 8.63 0.95
CA LYS A 53 -11.08 7.62 1.86
C LYS A 53 -10.35 6.32 1.54
N GLU A 54 -9.99 5.58 2.56
CA GLU A 54 -9.20 4.37 2.37
C GLU A 54 -9.80 3.22 3.15
N SER A 55 -9.88 2.04 2.53
CA SER A 55 -10.33 0.81 3.20
C SER A 55 -9.32 -0.29 2.97
N PHE A 56 -9.14 -1.13 3.99
CA PHE A 56 -8.30 -2.31 3.97
C PHE A 56 -9.15 -3.53 4.28
N LEU A 57 -8.93 -4.60 3.53
CA LEU A 57 -9.52 -5.91 3.84
C LEU A 57 -8.40 -6.93 3.93
N ILE A 58 -8.26 -7.58 5.08
CA ILE A 58 -7.22 -8.60 5.28
C ILE A 58 -7.72 -9.93 4.72
N ILE A 59 -6.94 -10.51 3.80
CA ILE A 59 -7.29 -11.77 3.13
C ILE A 59 -6.60 -12.95 3.81
N GLU A 60 -5.31 -12.80 4.14
CA GLU A 60 -4.53 -13.82 4.83
C GLU A 60 -3.62 -13.16 5.85
N GLY A 61 -3.41 -13.83 6.97
CA GLY A 61 -2.51 -13.34 8.00
C GLY A 61 -3.17 -12.28 8.86
N GLU A 62 -2.36 -11.35 9.34
CA GLU A 62 -2.82 -10.27 10.20
C GLU A 62 -1.94 -9.03 10.01
N MET A 63 -2.49 -7.88 10.36
CA MET A 63 -1.80 -6.61 10.23
C MET A 63 -2.10 -5.75 11.45
N GLU A 64 -1.08 -5.13 12.01
CA GLU A 64 -1.27 -4.18 13.09
C GLU A 64 -1.49 -2.79 12.50
N PHE A 65 -2.56 -2.13 12.89
CA PHE A 65 -2.88 -0.77 12.48
C PHE A 65 -2.75 0.18 13.64
N PHE A 66 -2.19 1.34 13.36
CA PHE A 66 -2.20 2.48 14.26
C PHE A 66 -3.13 3.53 13.65
N ILE A 67 -4.23 3.83 14.34
CA ILE A 67 -5.26 4.75 13.84
C ILE A 67 -5.63 5.71 14.95
N ASN A 68 -5.31 7.00 14.76
CA ASN A 68 -5.60 8.06 15.74
C ASN A 68 -5.17 7.70 17.15
N GLY A 69 -3.97 7.16 17.31
CA GLY A 69 -3.42 6.84 18.62
C GLY A 69 -3.81 5.48 19.17
N GLU A 70 -4.66 4.73 18.48
CA GLU A 70 -5.07 3.39 18.89
C GLU A 70 -4.41 2.33 18.05
N ILE A 71 -3.97 1.26 18.69
CA ILE A 71 -3.40 0.10 18.00
C ILE A 71 -4.48 -0.95 17.87
N LYS A 72 -4.66 -1.47 16.66
CA LYS A 72 -5.62 -2.53 16.35
C LYS A 72 -4.93 -3.64 15.58
N ASN A 73 -5.12 -4.88 16.01
CA ASN A 73 -4.66 -6.03 15.25
C ASN A 73 -5.82 -6.56 14.41
N VAL A 74 -5.69 -6.51 13.09
CA VAL A 74 -6.75 -6.87 12.14
C VAL A 74 -6.37 -8.17 11.48
N LYS A 75 -7.28 -9.14 11.50
CA LYS A 75 -7.05 -10.51 11.04
C LYS A 75 -7.80 -10.80 9.76
N ALA A 76 -7.44 -11.92 9.12
CA ALA A 76 -8.10 -12.38 7.89
C ALA A 76 -9.62 -12.36 8.03
N GLY A 77 -10.30 -11.78 7.04
CA GLY A 77 -11.75 -11.60 7.02
C GLY A 77 -12.23 -10.31 7.67
N GLU A 78 -11.35 -9.57 8.32
CA GLU A 78 -11.70 -8.29 8.94
C GLU A 78 -11.24 -7.12 8.09
N SER A 79 -11.88 -5.97 8.27
CA SER A 79 -11.58 -4.77 7.49
C SER A 79 -11.42 -3.55 8.38
N VAL A 80 -10.75 -2.54 7.82
CA VAL A 80 -10.56 -1.24 8.46
C VAL A 80 -10.94 -0.17 7.47
N ASP A 81 -11.73 0.81 7.92
CA ASP A 81 -12.08 1.96 7.11
C ASP A 81 -11.41 3.20 7.72
N ILE A 82 -10.72 3.96 6.87
CA ILE A 82 -9.97 5.13 7.29
C ILE A 82 -10.54 6.36 6.58
N PRO A 83 -11.32 7.18 7.29
CA PRO A 83 -11.85 8.41 6.72
C PRO A 83 -10.74 9.42 6.41
N PRO A 84 -11.02 10.43 5.57
CA PRO A 84 -10.05 11.50 5.34
C PRO A 84 -9.60 12.15 6.64
N LYS A 85 -8.38 12.67 6.66
CA LYS A 85 -7.78 13.41 7.77
C LYS A 85 -7.56 12.56 9.03
N THR A 86 -7.49 11.25 8.87
CA THR A 86 -7.24 10.31 9.97
C THR A 86 -5.78 9.87 9.93
N LEU A 87 -5.05 10.17 10.99
CA LEU A 87 -3.63 9.77 11.10
C LEU A 87 -3.55 8.26 11.25
N HIS A 88 -2.78 7.60 10.40
CA HIS A 88 -2.67 6.14 10.43
C HIS A 88 -1.34 5.64 9.88
N THR A 89 -1.00 4.43 10.28
CA THR A 89 0.02 3.60 9.65
C THR A 89 -0.29 2.15 9.98
N PHE A 90 0.51 1.24 9.44
CA PHE A 90 0.32 -0.19 9.68
C PHE A 90 1.65 -0.91 9.57
N GLY A 91 1.69 -2.17 10.01
CA GLY A 91 2.87 -2.99 9.88
C GLY A 91 2.55 -4.45 10.18
N ASN A 92 3.30 -5.34 9.55
CA ASN A 92 3.17 -6.77 9.80
C ASN A 92 4.20 -7.19 10.84
N LYS A 93 3.76 -7.39 12.07
CA LYS A 93 4.63 -7.85 13.17
C LYS A 93 4.61 -9.35 13.38
N SER A 94 3.91 -10.08 12.49
CA SER A 94 3.80 -11.52 12.59
C SER A 94 4.92 -12.23 11.83
N ASN A 95 4.95 -13.55 11.95
CA ASN A 95 5.93 -14.41 11.27
C ASN A 95 5.43 -14.90 9.90
N SER A 96 4.26 -14.44 9.47
CA SER A 96 3.64 -14.87 8.21
C SER A 96 3.38 -13.68 7.31
N THR A 97 3.40 -13.90 5.99
CA THR A 97 3.00 -12.87 5.04
C THR A 97 1.54 -12.48 5.26
N CYS A 98 1.26 -11.19 5.24
CA CYS A 98 -0.11 -10.68 5.26
C CYS A 98 -0.52 -10.28 3.85
N LYS A 99 -1.64 -10.81 3.38
CA LYS A 99 -2.22 -10.46 2.09
C LYS A 99 -3.46 -9.63 2.32
N TRP A 100 -3.57 -8.50 1.63
CA TRP A 100 -4.65 -7.55 1.86
C TRP A 100 -5.05 -6.81 0.60
N VAL A 101 -6.30 -6.34 0.59
CA VAL A 101 -6.86 -5.49 -0.47
C VAL A 101 -6.94 -4.07 0.07
N ASN A 102 -6.64 -3.10 -0.77
CA ASN A 102 -6.69 -1.69 -0.43
C ASN A 102 -7.49 -0.94 -1.47
N ILE A 103 -8.37 -0.07 -1.02
CA ILE A 103 -9.21 0.76 -1.89
C ILE A 103 -9.06 2.21 -1.45
N HIS A 104 -8.79 3.08 -2.41
CA HIS A 104 -8.79 4.53 -2.22
C HIS A 104 -9.87 5.15 -3.10
N SER A 105 -10.65 6.08 -2.55
CA SER A 105 -11.60 6.88 -3.32
C SER A 105 -11.53 8.33 -2.89
N PRO A 106 -11.69 9.30 -3.81
CA PRO A 106 -11.85 9.14 -5.24
C PRO A 106 -10.60 8.53 -5.89
N LYS A 107 -10.68 8.26 -7.19
CA LYS A 107 -9.57 7.72 -7.98
C LYS A 107 -8.39 8.70 -7.98
N GLY A 108 -7.15 8.17 -7.95
CA GLY A 108 -5.95 9.00 -8.06
C GLY A 108 -4.74 8.51 -7.28
N PHE A 109 -4.91 7.84 -6.15
CA PHE A 109 -3.77 7.46 -5.33
C PHE A 109 -2.87 6.39 -5.97
N ARG A 110 -3.36 5.70 -6.98
CA ARG A 110 -2.53 4.75 -7.74
C ARG A 110 -1.26 5.38 -8.29
N GLU A 111 -1.31 6.68 -8.59
CA GLU A 111 -0.13 7.40 -9.08
C GLU A 111 1.06 7.28 -8.13
N PHE A 112 0.81 7.25 -6.83
CA PHE A 112 1.86 7.07 -5.83
C PHE A 112 2.54 5.73 -6.01
N PHE A 113 1.76 4.65 -6.14
CA PHE A 113 2.33 3.31 -6.32
C PHE A 113 3.10 3.21 -7.64
N ASP A 114 2.55 3.80 -8.70
CA ASP A 114 3.18 3.75 -10.01
C ASP A 114 4.52 4.52 -10.03
N LYS A 115 4.58 5.64 -9.33
CA LYS A 115 5.79 6.46 -9.31
C LYS A 115 6.85 5.93 -8.37
N MET A 116 6.46 5.49 -7.18
CA MET A 116 7.40 5.06 -6.15
C MET A 116 7.77 3.58 -6.22
N GLY A 117 6.98 2.80 -6.95
CA GLY A 117 7.18 1.35 -7.01
C GLY A 117 8.33 0.93 -7.91
N ILE A 118 8.98 -0.16 -7.52
CA ILE A 118 10.01 -0.81 -8.31
C ILE A 118 9.35 -2.02 -8.99
N PRO A 119 9.43 -2.16 -10.31
CA PRO A 119 8.82 -3.31 -10.99
C PRO A 119 9.26 -4.63 -10.35
N ALA A 120 8.30 -5.51 -10.06
CA ALA A 120 8.58 -6.74 -9.31
C ALA A 120 9.55 -7.67 -10.02
N LYS A 121 9.65 -7.58 -11.33
CA LYS A 121 10.57 -8.41 -12.13
C LYS A 121 12.01 -7.91 -12.10
N GLU A 122 12.28 -6.72 -11.56
CA GLU A 122 13.64 -6.27 -11.39
C GLU A 122 14.34 -7.07 -10.30
N GLU A 123 15.62 -7.31 -10.49
CA GLU A 123 16.44 -7.98 -9.50
C GLU A 123 16.47 -7.16 -8.22
N LYS A 124 16.26 -7.81 -7.07
CA LYS A 124 16.28 -7.18 -5.75
C LYS A 124 15.28 -6.03 -5.62
N ALA A 125 14.13 -6.15 -6.27
CA ALA A 125 13.12 -5.10 -6.28
C ALA A 125 12.65 -4.71 -4.87
N GLN A 126 12.47 -5.70 -3.99
CA GLN A 126 12.06 -5.42 -2.61
C GLN A 126 13.09 -4.56 -1.89
N GLU A 127 14.37 -4.92 -1.97
CA GLU A 127 15.45 -4.16 -1.34
C GLU A 127 15.55 -2.76 -1.91
N LYS A 128 15.42 -2.62 -3.22
CA LYS A 128 15.45 -1.32 -3.89
C LYS A 128 14.30 -0.42 -3.41
N SER A 129 13.14 -1.01 -3.14
CA SER A 129 11.97 -0.23 -2.74
C SER A 129 12.11 0.43 -1.37
N VAL A 130 13.05 -0.02 -0.56
CA VAL A 130 13.34 0.57 0.77
C VAL A 130 14.73 1.21 0.83
N ALA A 131 15.35 1.45 -0.31
CA ALA A 131 16.63 2.14 -0.35
C ALA A 131 16.48 3.59 0.16
N THR A 132 17.53 4.10 0.76
CA THR A 132 17.51 5.44 1.34
C THR A 132 17.03 6.50 0.36
N GLU A 133 17.46 6.42 -0.90
CA GLU A 133 17.07 7.36 -1.95
C GLU A 133 15.57 7.36 -2.19
N ILE A 134 14.96 6.17 -2.18
CA ILE A 134 13.51 6.02 -2.40
C ILE A 134 12.75 6.57 -1.20
N ILE A 135 13.17 6.23 0.01
CA ILE A 135 12.51 6.72 1.23
C ILE A 135 12.60 8.25 1.29
N THR A 136 13.73 8.81 0.95
CA THR A 136 13.91 10.27 0.91
C THR A 136 12.96 10.90 -0.10
N GLU A 137 12.87 10.34 -1.30
CA GLU A 137 11.97 10.84 -2.33
C GLU A 137 10.51 10.76 -1.88
N VAL A 138 10.12 9.67 -1.23
CA VAL A 138 8.75 9.54 -0.69
C VAL A 138 8.47 10.65 0.32
N ILE A 139 9.37 10.88 1.27
CA ILE A 139 9.18 11.92 2.28
C ILE A 139 9.06 13.30 1.64
N GLU A 140 9.87 13.59 0.64
CA GLU A 140 9.89 14.90 -0.02
C GLU A 140 8.68 15.15 -0.91
N THR A 141 8.13 14.11 -1.53
CA THR A 141 7.07 14.26 -2.55
C THR A 141 5.71 13.72 -2.13
N ALA A 142 5.60 13.09 -0.96
CA ALA A 142 4.34 12.47 -0.51
C ALA A 142 3.14 13.43 -0.55
N LYS A 143 3.35 14.68 -0.18
CA LYS A 143 2.28 15.69 -0.18
C LYS A 143 1.68 15.91 -1.57
N ASP A 144 2.45 15.67 -2.63
CA ASP A 144 1.97 15.83 -4.01
C ASP A 144 0.93 14.75 -4.36
N PHE A 145 0.86 13.69 -3.56
CA PHE A 145 -0.10 12.59 -3.70
C PHE A 145 -1.14 12.60 -2.58
N ASP A 146 -1.31 13.73 -1.91
CA ASP A 146 -2.21 13.84 -0.76
C ASP A 146 -1.87 12.82 0.34
N MET A 147 -0.60 12.63 0.58
CA MET A 147 -0.08 11.81 1.68
C MET A 147 0.71 12.74 2.59
N ILE A 148 0.08 13.17 3.68
CA ILE A 148 0.66 14.15 4.59
C ILE A 148 1.32 13.39 5.74
N ILE A 149 2.63 13.36 5.73
CA ILE A 149 3.42 12.62 6.71
C ILE A 149 3.57 13.42 7.99
N ARG A 150 3.40 12.73 9.12
CA ARG A 150 3.57 13.29 10.46
C ARG A 150 4.63 12.48 11.19
N ILE A 151 5.82 13.05 11.34
CA ILE A 151 6.91 12.40 12.06
C ILE A 151 7.28 13.25 13.26
#